data_f3040bbd23743c6d2ad6c142a068a01d
#
_entry.id   f3040bbd23743c6d2ad6c142a068a01d
#
_cell.length_a   1.000
_cell.length_b   1.000
_cell.length_c   1.000
_cell.angle_alpha   90.00
_cell.angle_beta   90.00
_cell.angle_gamma   90.00
#
_symmetry.space_group_name_H-M   'P 1'
#
loop_
_entity.id
_entity.type
_entity.pdbx_description
1 polymer ?
#
loop_
_entity_poly.entity_id
_entity_poly.type
_entity_poly.pdbx_seq_one_letter_code
_entity_poly.pdbx_strand_id
1 'polypeptide(L)'
;MARRVVRAAVSVAAAATTVALVACSDGQVQVKSLASPGWSSYGGNAGNTNFAYPEVPDDLALSWTRPTGGPISSPVTVSNQSNVNVTSSTADGCNWMVLDPRAGRLNYCKRMRPGIEVQSSLIDQFDQPYVGEQTMFLGWTAGGAIRWRMPVIGVPVSAKFAAPSVVFLATTQGQILLLNTQDATFAAPEVRLRADANPDDAMAGFGDCVVSGPRCGIPAPAAVDFDRQRAYLNFWPQGAIASQVRALDYGEVDGKREVREAWHADIPGGIVGPAAVSADGQTVYAFSRLGKLVALHAQDGKTKWTYDYGDPGFATLTATPDGKIIPTGPLGGPLRMLADRGDKAEQVWSRDDLKTASLSTLTNSGTAWTVVRQADDNLALMEVSATDGKTLRTLPLPDAKGFTTGVAVSPKGQIAVGTHIGKVYFFDSKAEIGK
;
A
#
# COMPACT_ATOMS: atom_id res chain seq x y z
N MET A 1 -43.04 87.87 -47.04
CA MET A 1 -42.03 87.60 -46.02
C MET A 1 -42.35 86.32 -45.28
N ALA A 2 -41.76 85.22 -45.71
CA ALA A 2 -42.06 83.91 -45.14
C ALA A 2 -40.97 83.46 -44.22
N ARG A 3 -41.31 83.23 -42.96
CA ARG A 3 -40.42 82.65 -41.95
C ARG A 3 -40.53 81.14 -42.01
N ARG A 4 -39.41 80.43 -42.39
CA ARG A 4 -39.26 79.00 -42.30
C ARG A 4 -38.96 78.63 -40.84
N VAL A 5 -39.77 77.74 -40.29
CA VAL A 5 -39.52 77.14 -38.99
C VAL A 5 -38.87 75.79 -39.29
N VAL A 6 -37.65 75.64 -38.84
CA VAL A 6 -36.90 74.35 -38.88
C VAL A 6 -37.25 73.55 -37.62
N ARG A 7 -37.87 72.39 -37.81
CA ARG A 7 -38.10 71.42 -36.74
C ARG A 7 -36.86 70.49 -36.64
N ALA A 8 -36.16 70.57 -35.56
CA ALA A 8 -35.10 69.63 -35.20
C ALA A 8 -35.74 68.34 -34.62
N ALA A 9 -35.50 67.21 -35.25
CA ALA A 9 -35.88 65.88 -34.75
C ALA A 9 -34.76 65.40 -33.82
N VAL A 10 -35.08 65.24 -32.57
CA VAL A 10 -34.16 64.59 -31.57
C VAL A 10 -34.39 63.09 -31.63
N SER A 11 -33.43 62.36 -32.19
CA SER A 11 -33.40 60.88 -32.15
C SER A 11 -32.85 60.43 -30.82
N VAL A 12 -33.70 59.84 -29.98
CA VAL A 12 -33.27 59.14 -28.75
C VAL A 12 -32.81 57.75 -29.13
N ALA A 13 -31.52 57.53 -29.13
CA ALA A 13 -30.93 56.20 -29.24
C ALA A 13 -31.06 55.47 -27.91
N ALA A 14 -31.94 54.48 -27.80
CA ALA A 14 -32.04 53.57 -26.69
C ALA A 14 -30.85 52.58 -26.76
N ALA A 15 -29.86 52.78 -25.93
CA ALA A 15 -28.76 51.77 -25.72
C ALA A 15 -29.34 50.60 -24.93
N ALA A 16 -29.61 49.50 -25.55
CA ALA A 16 -29.94 48.21 -24.92
C ALA A 16 -28.65 47.65 -24.31
N THR A 17 -28.45 47.83 -23.01
CA THR A 17 -27.39 47.15 -22.25
C THR A 17 -27.77 45.68 -22.08
N THR A 18 -27.27 44.83 -22.97
CA THR A 18 -27.31 43.39 -22.76
C THR A 18 -26.39 43.03 -21.58
N VAL A 19 -26.97 42.83 -20.40
CA VAL A 19 -26.29 42.18 -19.29
C VAL A 19 -26.07 40.72 -19.67
N ALA A 20 -24.87 40.40 -20.14
CA ALA A 20 -24.44 39.01 -20.26
C ALA A 20 -24.38 38.41 -18.84
N LEU A 21 -25.41 37.66 -18.49
CA LEU A 21 -25.35 36.72 -17.38
C LEU A 21 -24.25 35.70 -17.75
N VAL A 22 -23.04 35.89 -17.25
CA VAL A 22 -22.04 34.85 -17.18
C VAL A 22 -22.64 33.79 -16.23
N ALA A 23 -23.27 32.79 -16.83
CA ALA A 23 -23.58 31.56 -16.11
C ALA A 23 -22.24 31.05 -15.57
N CYS A 24 -22.02 31.14 -14.26
CA CYS A 24 -21.03 30.31 -13.60
C CYS A 24 -21.41 28.88 -13.96
N SER A 25 -20.76 28.32 -14.98
CA SER A 25 -20.79 26.89 -15.16
C SER A 25 -20.31 26.33 -13.82
N ASP A 26 -21.12 25.51 -13.16
CA ASP A 26 -20.73 24.67 -12.06
C ASP A 26 -19.65 23.68 -12.54
N GLY A 27 -18.48 24.20 -12.85
CA GLY A 27 -17.28 23.45 -12.98
C GLY A 27 -16.94 22.95 -11.59
N GLN A 28 -17.49 21.80 -11.22
CA GLN A 28 -17.03 21.11 -10.01
C GLN A 28 -15.52 20.99 -10.14
N VAL A 29 -14.81 21.72 -9.28
CA VAL A 29 -13.36 21.58 -9.17
C VAL A 29 -13.11 20.16 -8.66
N GLN A 30 -12.81 19.25 -9.57
CA GLN A 30 -12.44 17.88 -9.19
C GLN A 30 -11.04 17.91 -8.61
N VAL A 31 -10.96 17.83 -7.30
CA VAL A 31 -9.69 17.69 -6.60
C VAL A 31 -9.18 16.27 -6.85
N LYS A 32 -8.05 16.14 -7.54
CA LYS A 32 -7.43 14.85 -7.82
C LYS A 32 -6.70 14.35 -6.56
N SER A 33 -7.15 13.21 -6.03
CA SER A 33 -6.43 12.49 -4.98
C SER A 33 -5.30 11.64 -5.57
N LEU A 34 -4.12 11.72 -4.98
CA LEU A 34 -2.94 10.90 -5.28
C LEU A 34 -2.46 10.24 -3.99
N ALA A 35 -1.61 9.22 -4.10
CA ALA A 35 -0.98 8.63 -2.93
C ALA A 35 -0.20 9.68 -2.13
N SER A 36 -0.27 9.60 -0.81
CA SER A 36 0.57 10.41 0.08
C SER A 36 2.06 10.18 -0.24
N PRO A 37 2.92 11.21 -0.18
CA PRO A 37 4.36 11.04 -0.38
C PRO A 37 5.06 10.21 0.72
N GLY A 38 4.37 9.89 1.81
CA GLY A 38 4.88 8.99 2.85
C GLY A 38 4.72 7.52 2.51
N TRP A 39 4.72 6.69 3.54
CA TRP A 39 4.44 5.25 3.43
C TRP A 39 2.93 5.03 3.29
N SER A 40 2.40 5.39 2.12
CA SER A 40 0.98 5.64 1.89
C SER A 40 0.09 4.40 1.82
N SER A 41 0.67 3.21 1.72
CA SER A 41 -0.06 1.95 1.60
C SER A 41 0.82 0.77 2.00
N TYR A 42 0.27 -0.43 1.99
CA TYR A 42 1.05 -1.67 2.13
C TYR A 42 2.26 -1.66 1.19
N GLY A 43 3.46 -2.02 1.69
CA GLY A 43 4.68 -2.01 0.89
C GLY A 43 5.16 -0.62 0.47
N GLY A 44 4.64 0.45 1.09
CA GLY A 44 5.06 1.84 0.91
C GLY A 44 4.49 2.54 -0.32
N ASN A 45 4.24 1.81 -1.41
CA ASN A 45 3.80 2.36 -2.69
C ASN A 45 2.86 1.40 -3.44
N ALA A 46 2.41 1.81 -4.62
CA ALA A 46 1.49 1.03 -5.43
C ALA A 46 2.08 -0.33 -5.87
N GLY A 47 3.36 -0.37 -6.19
CA GLY A 47 4.06 -1.56 -6.67
C GLY A 47 4.50 -2.57 -5.58
N ASN A 48 4.19 -2.34 -4.31
CA ASN A 48 4.63 -3.16 -3.17
C ASN A 48 6.16 -3.32 -3.05
N THR A 49 6.93 -2.30 -3.43
CA THR A 49 8.39 -2.43 -3.53
C THR A 49 9.13 -2.27 -2.21
N ASN A 50 8.48 -1.87 -1.13
CA ASN A 50 9.13 -1.56 0.16
C ASN A 50 10.37 -0.66 0.00
N PHE A 51 10.28 0.30 -0.91
CA PHE A 51 11.33 1.26 -1.22
C PHE A 51 10.90 2.67 -0.80
N ALA A 52 11.81 3.41 -0.15
CA ALA A 52 11.59 4.76 0.32
C ALA A 52 12.55 5.75 -0.34
N TYR A 53 12.00 6.84 -0.87
CA TYR A 53 12.79 7.95 -1.42
C TYR A 53 13.35 8.90 -0.34
N PRO A 54 12.65 9.19 0.77
CA PRO A 54 13.15 10.08 1.80
C PRO A 54 14.43 9.55 2.44
N GLU A 55 15.34 10.46 2.77
CA GLU A 55 16.55 10.16 3.54
C GLU A 55 16.21 10.02 5.02
N VAL A 56 16.79 9.03 5.67
CA VAL A 56 16.65 8.83 7.11
C VAL A 56 17.75 9.61 7.84
N PRO A 57 17.43 10.40 8.87
CA PRO A 57 18.42 11.20 9.59
C PRO A 57 19.54 10.37 10.23
N ASP A 58 20.78 10.88 10.20
CA ASP A 58 21.93 10.20 10.82
C ASP A 58 21.82 10.11 12.35
N ASP A 59 21.13 11.04 12.98
CA ASP A 59 20.92 11.12 14.43
C ASP A 59 19.59 10.47 14.88
N LEU A 60 19.01 9.58 14.06
CA LEU A 60 17.75 8.89 14.34
C LEU A 60 17.76 8.23 15.73
N ALA A 61 16.72 8.46 16.52
CA ALA A 61 16.55 7.88 17.85
C ALA A 61 15.07 7.55 18.12
N LEU A 62 14.82 6.65 19.08
CA LEU A 62 13.48 6.33 19.52
C LEU A 62 12.82 7.57 20.15
N SER A 63 11.73 8.04 19.54
CA SER A 63 10.95 9.19 20.01
C SER A 63 9.86 8.75 20.99
N TRP A 64 9.05 7.77 20.59
CA TRP A 64 7.98 7.28 21.45
C TRP A 64 7.60 5.82 21.11
N THR A 65 6.88 5.21 22.05
CA THR A 65 6.23 3.91 21.89
C THR A 65 4.77 4.00 22.29
N ARG A 66 3.88 3.25 21.60
CA ARG A 66 2.45 3.17 21.92
C ARG A 66 1.93 1.75 21.81
N PRO A 67 1.24 1.24 22.86
CA PRO A 67 0.50 -0.01 22.75
C PRO A 67 -0.76 0.18 21.93
N THR A 68 -1.17 -0.84 21.20
CA THR A 68 -2.41 -0.88 20.39
C THR A 68 -3.51 -1.71 21.01
N GLY A 69 -3.25 -2.37 22.13
CA GLY A 69 -4.22 -3.23 22.83
C GLY A 69 -4.38 -4.63 22.22
N GLY A 70 -3.72 -4.91 21.09
CA GLY A 70 -3.76 -6.22 20.43
C GLY A 70 -2.73 -6.32 19.31
N PRO A 71 -2.50 -7.52 18.75
CA PRO A 71 -1.53 -7.78 17.70
C PRO A 71 -1.70 -6.86 16.49
N ILE A 72 -0.57 -6.45 15.91
CA ILE A 72 -0.51 -5.76 14.60
C ILE A 72 -0.11 -6.81 13.58
N SER A 73 -0.98 -7.09 12.61
CA SER A 73 -0.78 -8.13 11.61
C SER A 73 -0.47 -7.58 10.21
N SER A 74 -0.71 -6.28 10.00
CA SER A 74 -0.41 -5.58 8.74
C SER A 74 0.58 -4.45 8.95
N PRO A 75 1.42 -4.12 7.96
CA PRO A 75 2.32 -2.98 8.03
C PRO A 75 1.59 -1.68 8.37
N VAL A 76 2.18 -0.90 9.25
CA VAL A 76 1.71 0.46 9.52
C VAL A 76 1.91 1.34 8.29
N THR A 77 1.06 2.34 8.11
CA THR A 77 1.23 3.35 7.06
C THR A 77 1.43 4.72 7.67
N VAL A 78 2.12 5.59 6.94
CA VAL A 78 2.51 6.92 7.42
C VAL A 78 2.09 7.96 6.40
N SER A 79 1.38 8.98 6.86
CA SER A 79 0.82 10.01 6.01
C SER A 79 1.83 11.12 5.66
N ASN A 80 1.40 12.08 4.84
CA ASN A 80 2.18 13.27 4.50
C ASN A 80 2.58 14.10 5.73
N GLN A 81 1.71 14.17 6.75
CA GLN A 81 1.98 14.83 8.02
C GLN A 81 2.72 13.94 9.02
N SER A 82 3.23 12.78 8.57
CA SER A 82 3.89 11.76 9.39
C SER A 82 2.98 11.10 10.45
N ASN A 83 1.66 11.23 10.34
CA ASN A 83 0.75 10.50 11.20
C ASN A 83 0.83 8.99 10.91
N VAL A 84 0.94 8.19 11.97
CA VAL A 84 1.02 6.74 11.85
C VAL A 84 -0.38 6.14 11.91
N ASN A 85 -0.79 5.46 10.84
CA ASN A 85 -2.02 4.70 10.78
C ASN A 85 -1.72 3.24 11.10
N VAL A 86 -2.42 2.68 12.07
CA VAL A 86 -2.22 1.30 12.52
C VAL A 86 -3.55 0.60 12.71
N THR A 87 -3.63 -0.63 12.25
CA THR A 87 -4.72 -1.57 12.49
C THR A 87 -4.24 -2.66 13.44
N SER A 88 -5.11 -3.15 14.30
CA SER A 88 -4.77 -4.17 15.29
C SER A 88 -5.92 -5.13 15.57
N SER A 89 -5.59 -6.34 16.03
CA SER A 89 -6.57 -7.35 16.47
C SER A 89 -6.84 -7.19 17.96
N THR A 90 -7.50 -6.10 18.37
CA THR A 90 -7.89 -5.92 19.77
C THR A 90 -9.33 -6.41 20.01
N ALA A 91 -9.54 -7.10 21.14
CA ALA A 91 -10.87 -7.58 21.51
C ALA A 91 -11.80 -6.41 21.88
N ASP A 92 -11.28 -5.41 22.58
CA ASP A 92 -12.03 -4.26 23.09
C ASP A 92 -11.42 -2.93 22.63
N GLY A 93 -12.23 -1.89 22.59
CA GLY A 93 -11.80 -0.54 22.23
C GLY A 93 -11.54 -0.36 20.74
N CYS A 94 -10.63 0.55 20.40
CA CYS A 94 -10.29 0.88 19.02
C CYS A 94 -9.34 -0.15 18.43
N ASN A 95 -9.59 -0.56 17.20
CA ASN A 95 -8.74 -1.44 16.42
C ASN A 95 -8.17 -0.79 15.14
N TRP A 96 -8.53 0.45 14.88
CA TRP A 96 -7.86 1.34 13.93
C TRP A 96 -7.56 2.67 14.60
N MET A 97 -6.31 3.10 14.54
CA MET A 97 -5.78 4.27 15.24
C MET A 97 -4.94 5.11 14.29
N VAL A 98 -5.03 6.43 14.48
CA VAL A 98 -4.12 7.40 13.84
C VAL A 98 -3.41 8.16 14.94
N LEU A 99 -2.08 8.00 14.97
CA LEU A 99 -1.19 8.53 16.00
C LEU A 99 -0.42 9.74 15.46
N ASP A 100 -0.30 10.80 16.26
CA ASP A 100 0.53 11.95 15.89
C ASP A 100 2.03 11.64 15.95
N PRO A 101 2.88 12.26 15.11
CA PRO A 101 4.30 11.96 15.08
C PRO A 101 5.08 12.50 16.27
N ARG A 102 4.58 13.51 17.01
CA ARG A 102 5.35 14.18 18.08
C ARG A 102 5.44 13.35 19.35
N ALA A 103 4.31 12.78 19.75
CA ALA A 103 4.21 12.07 21.02
C ALA A 103 3.43 10.76 20.94
N GLY A 104 3.02 10.34 19.72
CA GLY A 104 2.20 9.16 19.51
C GLY A 104 0.81 9.25 20.18
N ARG A 105 0.28 10.47 20.36
CA ARG A 105 -1.08 10.65 20.87
C ARG A 105 -2.09 10.26 19.79
N LEU A 106 -3.26 9.83 20.23
CA LEU A 106 -4.36 9.55 19.32
C LEU A 106 -4.89 10.85 18.70
N ASN A 107 -4.75 11.03 17.39
CA ASN A 107 -5.52 12.02 16.65
C ASN A 107 -7.00 11.62 16.64
N TYR A 108 -7.24 10.34 16.35
CA TYR A 108 -8.54 9.67 16.52
C TYR A 108 -8.35 8.15 16.53
N CYS A 109 -9.36 7.44 16.97
CA CYS A 109 -9.43 6.00 16.85
C CYS A 109 -10.85 5.53 16.55
N LYS A 110 -10.98 4.37 15.94
CA LYS A 110 -12.26 3.78 15.55
C LYS A 110 -12.34 2.31 15.95
N ARG A 111 -13.54 1.90 16.31
CA ARG A 111 -13.88 0.48 16.37
C ARG A 111 -14.46 0.06 15.04
N MET A 112 -13.70 -0.75 14.32
CA MET A 112 -14.07 -1.34 13.03
C MET A 112 -14.53 -2.78 13.24
N ARG A 113 -15.29 -3.31 12.28
CA ARG A 113 -15.70 -4.72 12.24
C ARG A 113 -14.49 -5.62 11.93
N PRO A 114 -14.59 -6.95 12.15
CA PRO A 114 -13.56 -7.91 11.78
C PRO A 114 -13.11 -7.74 10.32
N GLY A 115 -11.85 -8.12 10.05
CA GLY A 115 -11.22 -7.98 8.75
C GLY A 115 -10.31 -6.75 8.63
N ILE A 116 -10.45 -5.77 9.54
CA ILE A 116 -9.56 -4.60 9.56
C ILE A 116 -8.12 -4.99 9.89
N GLU A 117 -7.92 -6.03 10.67
CA GLU A 117 -6.61 -6.48 11.16
C GLU A 117 -5.65 -6.95 10.07
N VAL A 118 -6.17 -7.33 8.89
CA VAL A 118 -5.35 -7.76 7.74
C VAL A 118 -5.10 -6.63 6.74
N GLN A 119 -5.39 -5.40 7.10
CA GLN A 119 -5.30 -4.26 6.20
C GLN A 119 -4.30 -3.21 6.67
N SER A 120 -3.57 -2.63 5.72
CA SER A 120 -2.91 -1.34 5.85
C SER A 120 -3.79 -0.26 5.23
N SER A 121 -3.96 0.87 5.89
CA SER A 121 -4.70 2.00 5.33
C SER A 121 -4.02 2.49 4.05
N LEU A 122 -4.80 2.79 3.01
CA LEU A 122 -4.34 3.61 1.90
C LEU A 122 -4.55 5.07 2.28
N ILE A 123 -3.57 5.95 2.05
CA ILE A 123 -3.62 7.35 2.46
C ILE A 123 -3.34 8.24 1.25
N ASP A 124 -4.17 9.25 1.02
CA ASP A 124 -3.95 10.23 -0.02
C ASP A 124 -3.11 11.42 0.46
N GLN A 125 -2.75 12.29 -0.47
CA GLN A 125 -1.94 13.49 -0.23
C GLN A 125 -2.58 14.51 0.71
N PHE A 126 -3.88 14.37 1.00
CA PHE A 126 -4.63 15.21 1.94
C PHE A 126 -4.78 14.54 3.31
N ASP A 127 -4.01 13.50 3.57
CA ASP A 127 -4.06 12.66 4.77
C ASP A 127 -5.45 12.00 4.99
N GLN A 128 -6.20 11.78 3.91
CA GLN A 128 -7.48 11.08 3.95
C GLN A 128 -7.25 9.57 3.81
N PRO A 129 -7.61 8.77 4.81
CA PRO A 129 -7.42 7.33 4.74
C PRO A 129 -8.60 6.63 4.07
N TYR A 130 -8.27 5.52 3.42
CA TYR A 130 -9.19 4.55 2.87
C TYR A 130 -8.89 3.20 3.50
N VAL A 131 -9.87 2.62 4.14
CA VAL A 131 -9.71 1.36 4.89
C VAL A 131 -10.99 0.56 4.85
N GLY A 132 -10.87 -0.76 4.86
CA GLY A 132 -12.00 -1.65 4.81
C GLY A 132 -12.22 -2.45 6.10
N GLU A 133 -13.39 -3.04 6.20
CA GLU A 133 -13.79 -4.03 7.19
C GLU A 133 -14.65 -5.07 6.49
N GLN A 134 -15.05 -6.14 7.15
CA GLN A 134 -15.96 -7.10 6.52
C GLN A 134 -17.20 -6.39 5.93
N THR A 135 -17.53 -6.72 4.67
CA THR A 135 -18.64 -6.17 3.88
C THR A 135 -18.56 -4.69 3.49
N MET A 136 -17.50 -3.96 3.87
CA MET A 136 -17.48 -2.53 3.67
C MET A 136 -16.08 -1.99 3.38
N PHE A 137 -15.96 -1.11 2.39
CA PHE A 137 -14.81 -0.26 2.18
C PHE A 137 -15.20 1.20 2.44
N LEU A 138 -14.35 1.97 3.11
CA LEU A 138 -14.70 3.29 3.62
C LEU A 138 -13.64 4.32 3.25
N GLY A 139 -14.10 5.49 2.82
CA GLY A 139 -13.27 6.70 2.73
C GLY A 139 -13.55 7.62 3.91
N TRP A 140 -12.49 8.19 4.48
CA TRP A 140 -12.54 9.02 5.67
C TRP A 140 -11.93 10.39 5.40
N THR A 141 -12.32 11.39 6.19
CA THR A 141 -11.57 12.66 6.25
C THR A 141 -10.29 12.48 7.06
N ALA A 142 -9.35 13.40 6.93
CA ALA A 142 -8.15 13.46 7.76
C ALA A 142 -8.46 13.56 9.27
N GLY A 143 -9.63 14.07 9.64
CA GLY A 143 -10.12 14.16 11.02
C GLY A 143 -10.91 12.93 11.50
N GLY A 144 -11.01 11.86 10.71
CA GLY A 144 -11.67 10.61 11.10
C GLY A 144 -13.21 10.64 11.01
N ALA A 145 -13.80 11.51 10.18
CA ALA A 145 -15.21 11.40 9.81
C ALA A 145 -15.37 10.60 8.53
N ILE A 146 -16.43 9.78 8.43
CA ILE A 146 -16.70 9.00 7.22
C ILE A 146 -17.19 9.94 6.12
N ARG A 147 -16.56 9.84 4.95
CA ARG A 147 -16.97 10.54 3.73
C ARG A 147 -17.98 9.72 2.93
N TRP A 148 -17.68 8.44 2.75
CA TRP A 148 -18.52 7.51 2.02
C TRP A 148 -18.30 6.07 2.48
N ARG A 149 -19.22 5.20 2.09
CA ARG A 149 -19.20 3.75 2.32
C ARG A 149 -19.53 3.02 1.03
N MET A 150 -18.73 1.99 0.71
CA MET A 150 -18.95 1.10 -0.42
C MET A 150 -19.15 -0.33 0.09
N PRO A 151 -20.35 -0.92 -0.07
CA PRO A 151 -20.57 -2.33 0.22
C PRO A 151 -19.71 -3.23 -0.67
N VAL A 152 -19.15 -4.28 -0.11
CA VAL A 152 -18.29 -5.25 -0.83
C VAL A 152 -18.63 -6.68 -0.42
N ILE A 153 -18.23 -7.66 -1.25
CA ILE A 153 -18.36 -9.08 -0.97
C ILE A 153 -17.04 -9.55 -0.34
N GLY A 154 -17.11 -10.05 0.88
CA GLY A 154 -15.94 -10.50 1.63
C GLY A 154 -15.27 -9.37 2.42
N VAL A 155 -13.99 -9.52 2.66
CA VAL A 155 -13.16 -8.55 3.36
C VAL A 155 -12.25 -7.87 2.34
N PRO A 156 -12.22 -6.52 2.26
CA PRO A 156 -11.23 -5.82 1.46
C PRO A 156 -9.81 -6.21 1.86
N VAL A 157 -8.91 -6.36 0.91
CA VAL A 157 -7.48 -6.33 1.17
C VAL A 157 -6.95 -4.91 0.97
N SER A 158 -5.73 -4.60 1.46
CA SER A 158 -5.21 -3.23 1.37
C SER A 158 -5.29 -2.66 -0.05
N ALA A 159 -6.01 -1.56 -0.21
CA ALA A 159 -6.25 -0.93 -1.50
C ALA A 159 -4.99 -0.20 -2.04
N LYS A 160 -5.00 0.11 -3.34
CA LYS A 160 -3.94 0.86 -4.03
C LYS A 160 -4.54 1.95 -4.90
N PHE A 161 -3.83 3.06 -5.10
CA PHE A 161 -4.18 3.96 -6.19
C PHE A 161 -3.92 3.28 -7.55
N ALA A 162 -4.90 3.37 -8.44
CA ALA A 162 -4.86 2.85 -9.80
C ALA A 162 -4.72 3.96 -10.85
N ALA A 163 -5.20 5.15 -10.53
CA ALA A 163 -5.08 6.38 -11.31
C ALA A 163 -5.32 7.58 -10.38
N PRO A 164 -5.08 8.82 -10.80
CA PRO A 164 -5.50 9.98 -10.04
C PRO A 164 -6.98 9.88 -9.68
N SER A 165 -7.30 9.99 -8.40
CA SER A 165 -8.66 9.84 -7.84
C SER A 165 -9.34 8.48 -8.05
N VAL A 166 -8.61 7.44 -8.43
CA VAL A 166 -9.15 6.08 -8.58
C VAL A 166 -8.36 5.09 -7.73
N VAL A 167 -9.05 4.31 -6.94
CA VAL A 167 -8.46 3.21 -6.17
C VAL A 167 -8.81 1.86 -6.78
N PHE A 168 -7.83 0.95 -6.79
CA PHE A 168 -8.00 -0.46 -7.06
C PHE A 168 -8.23 -1.17 -5.72
N LEU A 169 -9.34 -1.86 -5.63
CA LEU A 169 -9.74 -2.64 -4.46
C LEU A 169 -9.98 -4.09 -4.86
N ALA A 170 -9.37 -5.01 -4.13
CA ALA A 170 -9.66 -6.43 -4.20
C ALA A 170 -10.23 -6.91 -2.86
N THR A 171 -10.99 -7.99 -2.86
CA THR A 171 -11.48 -8.63 -1.64
C THR A 171 -11.00 -10.08 -1.52
N THR A 172 -11.01 -10.60 -0.31
CA THR A 172 -10.64 -11.99 -0.01
C THR A 172 -11.45 -13.02 -0.78
N GLN A 173 -12.65 -12.67 -1.26
CA GLN A 173 -13.49 -13.53 -2.07
C GLN A 173 -13.35 -13.30 -3.59
N GLY A 174 -12.39 -12.49 -4.01
CA GLY A 174 -12.08 -12.31 -5.43
C GLY A 174 -12.94 -11.26 -6.15
N GLN A 175 -13.61 -10.35 -5.43
CA GLN A 175 -14.24 -9.17 -6.03
C GLN A 175 -13.19 -8.11 -6.32
N ILE A 176 -13.26 -7.49 -7.50
CA ILE A 176 -12.39 -6.39 -7.95
C ILE A 176 -13.24 -5.18 -8.23
N LEU A 177 -12.87 -4.05 -7.65
CA LEU A 177 -13.53 -2.76 -7.83
C LEU A 177 -12.51 -1.68 -8.18
N LEU A 178 -12.89 -0.80 -9.10
CA LEU A 178 -12.23 0.48 -9.31
C LEU A 178 -13.21 1.59 -8.87
N LEU A 179 -12.80 2.38 -7.89
CA LEU A 179 -13.66 3.34 -7.22
C LEU A 179 -13.08 4.74 -7.26
N ASN A 180 -13.92 5.73 -7.53
CA ASN A 180 -13.57 7.14 -7.38
C ASN A 180 -13.41 7.50 -5.90
N THR A 181 -12.31 8.15 -5.55
CA THR A 181 -11.98 8.54 -4.17
C THR A 181 -12.94 9.57 -3.57
N GLN A 182 -13.65 10.32 -4.40
CA GLN A 182 -14.53 11.42 -3.94
C GLN A 182 -15.85 10.89 -3.35
N ASP A 183 -16.44 9.91 -4.00
CA ASP A 183 -17.83 9.48 -3.74
C ASP A 183 -18.05 7.96 -3.80
N ALA A 184 -16.97 7.19 -4.02
CA ALA A 184 -16.99 5.75 -4.22
C ALA A 184 -17.80 5.27 -5.46
N THR A 185 -18.10 6.14 -6.41
CA THR A 185 -18.71 5.67 -7.66
C THR A 185 -17.77 4.75 -8.42
N PHE A 186 -18.34 3.81 -9.18
CA PHE A 186 -17.56 2.88 -9.98
C PHE A 186 -16.86 3.60 -11.14
N ALA A 187 -15.51 3.50 -11.18
CA ALA A 187 -14.71 3.95 -12.31
C ALA A 187 -14.64 2.92 -13.44
N ALA A 188 -15.01 1.66 -13.16
CA ALA A 188 -15.17 0.56 -14.12
C ALA A 188 -16.22 -0.42 -13.58
N PRO A 189 -16.85 -1.25 -14.42
CA PRO A 189 -17.72 -2.32 -13.97
C PRO A 189 -17.02 -3.25 -12.98
N GLU A 190 -17.76 -3.73 -11.97
CA GLU A 190 -17.29 -4.75 -11.02
C GLU A 190 -16.90 -6.04 -11.73
N VAL A 191 -15.81 -6.67 -11.27
CA VAL A 191 -15.40 -8.00 -11.73
C VAL A 191 -15.35 -8.97 -10.55
N ARG A 192 -15.83 -10.18 -10.74
CA ARG A 192 -15.73 -11.30 -9.79
C ARG A 192 -14.86 -12.38 -10.40
N LEU A 193 -13.70 -12.60 -9.82
CA LEU A 193 -12.73 -13.59 -10.29
C LEU A 193 -13.10 -15.02 -9.82
N ARG A 194 -13.96 -15.14 -8.79
CA ARG A 194 -14.44 -16.42 -8.26
C ARG A 194 -15.96 -16.48 -8.34
N ALA A 195 -16.49 -17.61 -8.80
CA ALA A 195 -17.93 -17.84 -8.88
C ALA A 195 -18.56 -18.20 -7.51
N ASP A 196 -17.75 -18.68 -6.56
CA ASP A 196 -18.17 -19.06 -5.20
C ASP A 196 -18.14 -17.90 -4.21
N ALA A 197 -17.96 -16.65 -4.67
CA ALA A 197 -18.06 -15.47 -3.83
C ALA A 197 -19.47 -15.39 -3.20
N ASN A 198 -19.52 -15.34 -1.87
CA ASN A 198 -20.76 -15.39 -1.11
C ASN A 198 -21.02 -14.05 -0.41
N PRO A 199 -21.99 -13.24 -0.88
CA PRO A 199 -22.33 -11.96 -0.26
C PRO A 199 -22.94 -12.11 1.14
N ASP A 200 -23.52 -13.29 1.46
CA ASP A 200 -24.19 -13.53 2.76
C ASP A 200 -23.21 -13.99 3.85
N ASP A 201 -21.99 -14.39 3.48
CA ASP A 201 -20.91 -14.74 4.41
C ASP A 201 -19.62 -14.01 4.05
N ALA A 202 -19.46 -12.83 4.62
CA ALA A 202 -18.27 -11.98 4.37
C ALA A 202 -16.96 -12.62 4.84
N MET A 203 -17.02 -13.55 5.79
CA MET A 203 -15.84 -14.20 6.36
C MET A 203 -15.56 -15.57 5.71
N ALA A 204 -16.29 -15.94 4.65
CA ALA A 204 -16.04 -17.17 3.91
C ALA A 204 -14.57 -17.24 3.45
N GLY A 205 -13.86 -18.29 3.87
CA GLY A 205 -12.45 -18.50 3.56
C GLY A 205 -11.45 -17.55 4.23
N PHE A 206 -11.89 -16.62 5.06
CA PHE A 206 -11.02 -15.60 5.67
C PHE A 206 -9.86 -16.20 6.49
N GLY A 207 -10.10 -17.27 7.24
CA GLY A 207 -9.05 -17.97 7.99
C GLY A 207 -7.89 -18.48 7.11
N ASP A 208 -8.15 -18.79 5.85
CA ASP A 208 -7.12 -19.22 4.89
C ASP A 208 -6.27 -18.04 4.38
N CYS A 209 -6.74 -16.79 4.50
CA CYS A 209 -6.00 -15.62 4.01
C CYS A 209 -4.67 -15.42 4.74
N VAL A 210 -4.61 -15.72 6.04
CA VAL A 210 -3.40 -15.59 6.86
C VAL A 210 -2.25 -16.45 6.32
N VAL A 211 -2.59 -17.65 5.80
CA VAL A 211 -1.61 -18.60 5.27
C VAL A 211 -1.61 -18.67 3.74
N SER A 212 -2.29 -17.72 3.08
CA SER A 212 -2.54 -17.73 1.63
C SER A 212 -3.09 -19.08 1.17
N GLY A 213 -4.13 -19.59 1.84
CA GLY A 213 -4.75 -20.90 1.55
C GLY A 213 -5.83 -20.82 0.47
N PRO A 214 -6.30 -21.98 -0.04
CA PRO A 214 -7.14 -22.06 -1.24
C PRO A 214 -8.57 -21.51 -1.09
N ARG A 215 -9.07 -21.40 0.13
CA ARG A 215 -10.40 -20.82 0.36
C ARG A 215 -10.40 -19.29 0.33
N CYS A 216 -9.22 -18.66 0.47
CA CYS A 216 -9.05 -17.22 0.29
C CYS A 216 -8.70 -16.91 -1.18
N GLY A 217 -9.59 -16.23 -1.89
CA GLY A 217 -9.39 -15.92 -3.31
C GLY A 217 -8.22 -14.98 -3.55
N ILE A 218 -8.11 -13.92 -2.75
CA ILE A 218 -7.01 -12.93 -2.83
C ILE A 218 -6.50 -12.68 -1.41
N PRO A 219 -5.39 -13.35 -1.02
CA PRO A 219 -4.90 -13.28 0.37
C PRO A 219 -3.99 -12.08 0.65
N ALA A 220 -3.58 -11.32 -0.38
CA ALA A 220 -2.58 -10.26 -0.25
C ALA A 220 -2.91 -9.06 -1.13
N PRO A 221 -2.40 -7.86 -0.79
CA PRO A 221 -2.61 -6.65 -1.59
C PRO A 221 -2.05 -6.77 -3.00
N ALA A 222 -2.76 -6.19 -3.97
CA ALA A 222 -2.28 -6.08 -5.33
C ALA A 222 -0.99 -5.24 -5.41
N ALA A 223 -0.08 -5.59 -6.31
CA ALA A 223 0.89 -4.64 -6.85
C ALA A 223 0.27 -3.94 -8.07
N VAL A 224 0.39 -2.63 -8.15
CA VAL A 224 -0.21 -1.83 -9.22
C VAL A 224 0.90 -1.09 -9.97
N ASP A 225 0.94 -1.34 -11.28
CA ASP A 225 1.70 -0.55 -12.24
C ASP A 225 0.78 0.54 -12.77
N PHE A 226 1.03 1.74 -12.30
CA PHE A 226 0.22 2.91 -12.59
C PHE A 226 0.31 3.33 -14.07
N ASP A 227 1.51 3.23 -14.64
CA ASP A 227 1.78 3.68 -16.02
C ASP A 227 1.18 2.71 -17.06
N ARG A 228 1.23 1.40 -16.76
CA ARG A 228 0.61 0.38 -17.61
C ARG A 228 -0.87 0.17 -17.36
N GLN A 229 -1.40 0.75 -16.30
CA GLN A 229 -2.76 0.49 -15.83
C GLN A 229 -3.02 -1.01 -15.63
N ARG A 230 -2.10 -1.67 -14.90
CA ARG A 230 -2.14 -3.12 -14.66
C ARG A 230 -1.94 -3.43 -13.17
N ALA A 231 -2.73 -4.36 -12.66
CA ALA A 231 -2.61 -4.88 -11.30
C ALA A 231 -2.17 -6.35 -11.31
N TYR A 232 -1.32 -6.73 -10.36
CA TYR A 232 -0.81 -8.10 -10.20
C TYR A 232 -1.25 -8.64 -8.85
N LEU A 233 -1.90 -9.80 -8.86
CA LEU A 233 -2.53 -10.40 -7.70
C LEU A 233 -1.89 -11.74 -7.35
N ASN A 234 -1.78 -12.05 -6.06
CA ASN A 234 -1.77 -13.42 -5.59
C ASN A 234 -3.22 -13.93 -5.63
N PHE A 235 -3.54 -14.84 -6.51
CA PHE A 235 -4.90 -15.31 -6.72
C PHE A 235 -5.01 -16.83 -6.61
N TRP A 236 -6.00 -17.30 -5.84
CA TRP A 236 -6.38 -18.69 -5.76
C TRP A 236 -7.62 -18.94 -6.62
N PRO A 237 -7.48 -19.58 -7.79
CA PRO A 237 -8.63 -20.05 -8.55
C PRO A 237 -9.45 -21.05 -7.75
N GLN A 238 -10.75 -21.05 -7.94
CA GLN A 238 -11.64 -22.01 -7.29
C GLN A 238 -11.25 -23.45 -7.64
N GLY A 239 -11.01 -24.28 -6.61
CA GLY A 239 -10.63 -25.68 -6.78
C GLY A 239 -9.19 -25.93 -7.21
N ALA A 240 -8.36 -24.90 -7.37
CA ALA A 240 -6.95 -25.05 -7.70
C ALA A 240 -6.14 -25.59 -6.51
N ILE A 241 -5.04 -26.29 -6.81
CA ILE A 241 -4.11 -26.82 -5.81
C ILE A 241 -3.00 -25.84 -5.44
N ALA A 242 -2.84 -24.75 -6.21
CA ALA A 242 -1.85 -23.72 -5.98
C ALA A 242 -2.40 -22.35 -6.41
N SER A 243 -1.91 -21.29 -5.77
CA SER A 243 -2.18 -19.93 -6.22
C SER A 243 -1.29 -19.55 -7.39
N GLN A 244 -1.72 -18.56 -8.14
CA GLN A 244 -1.03 -18.03 -9.33
C GLN A 244 -0.83 -16.53 -9.23
N VAL A 245 0.12 -15.99 -9.98
CA VAL A 245 0.15 -14.56 -10.27
C VAL A 245 -0.86 -14.27 -11.36
N ARG A 246 -1.82 -13.37 -11.10
CA ARG A 246 -2.81 -12.95 -12.10
C ARG A 246 -2.64 -11.47 -12.38
N ALA A 247 -2.51 -11.13 -13.65
CA ALA A 247 -2.42 -9.77 -14.13
C ALA A 247 -3.75 -9.29 -14.69
N LEU A 248 -4.23 -8.13 -14.22
CA LEU A 248 -5.46 -7.50 -14.67
C LEU A 248 -5.16 -6.14 -15.26
N ASP A 249 -5.49 -5.93 -16.54
CA ASP A 249 -5.54 -4.60 -17.14
C ASP A 249 -6.81 -3.87 -16.67
N TYR A 250 -6.68 -2.56 -16.38
CA TYR A 250 -7.82 -1.72 -15.99
C TYR A 250 -7.86 -0.39 -16.74
N GLY A 251 -7.26 -0.37 -17.92
CA GLY A 251 -7.25 0.80 -18.82
C GLY A 251 -8.55 1.05 -19.53
N GLU A 252 -8.54 2.08 -20.38
CA GLU A 252 -9.68 2.41 -21.23
C GLU A 252 -9.65 1.60 -22.52
N VAL A 253 -10.80 1.04 -22.89
CA VAL A 253 -11.05 0.35 -24.15
C VAL A 253 -12.31 1.03 -24.76
N ASP A 254 -12.20 1.53 -25.98
CA ASP A 254 -13.28 2.24 -26.67
C ASP A 254 -13.93 3.37 -25.83
N GLY A 255 -13.09 4.11 -25.09
CA GLY A 255 -13.50 5.22 -24.24
C GLY A 255 -14.20 4.82 -22.92
N LYS A 256 -14.18 3.53 -22.56
CA LYS A 256 -14.71 3.01 -21.31
C LYS A 256 -13.62 2.27 -20.56
N ARG A 257 -13.54 2.50 -19.26
CA ARG A 257 -12.62 1.75 -18.41
C ARG A 257 -13.18 0.37 -18.10
N GLU A 258 -12.36 -0.65 -18.31
CA GLU A 258 -12.72 -2.04 -18.06
C GLU A 258 -11.61 -2.76 -17.30
N VAL A 259 -11.98 -3.75 -16.48
CA VAL A 259 -11.04 -4.66 -15.84
C VAL A 259 -11.09 -6.00 -16.57
N ARG A 260 -9.96 -6.44 -17.12
CA ARG A 260 -9.86 -7.71 -17.84
C ARG A 260 -8.56 -8.43 -17.49
N GLU A 261 -8.57 -9.75 -17.55
CA GLU A 261 -7.36 -10.53 -17.42
C GLU A 261 -6.43 -10.30 -18.62
N ALA A 262 -5.18 -9.93 -18.31
CA ALA A 262 -4.10 -9.82 -19.31
C ALA A 262 -3.39 -11.17 -19.48
N TRP A 263 -3.04 -11.78 -18.37
CA TRP A 263 -2.39 -13.08 -18.30
C TRP A 263 -2.45 -13.63 -16.86
N HIS A 264 -2.13 -14.92 -16.73
CA HIS A 264 -1.79 -15.54 -15.43
C HIS A 264 -0.56 -16.42 -15.58
N ALA A 265 0.15 -16.63 -14.47
CA ALA A 265 1.31 -17.48 -14.37
C ALA A 265 1.18 -18.42 -13.18
N ASP A 266 1.23 -19.72 -13.45
CA ASP A 266 1.26 -20.75 -12.42
C ASP A 266 2.67 -20.83 -11.84
N ILE A 267 2.76 -20.62 -10.52
CA ILE A 267 4.02 -20.72 -9.79
C ILE A 267 4.07 -22.05 -9.04
N PRO A 268 5.10 -22.88 -9.25
CA PRO A 268 5.23 -24.16 -8.53
C PRO A 268 5.11 -23.98 -7.01
N GLY A 269 4.17 -24.71 -6.40
CA GLY A 269 3.81 -24.60 -4.99
C GLY A 269 2.89 -23.42 -4.63
N GLY A 270 2.54 -22.57 -5.60
CA GLY A 270 1.81 -21.32 -5.36
C GLY A 270 2.70 -20.22 -4.78
N ILE A 271 2.13 -19.03 -4.59
CA ILE A 271 2.84 -17.88 -4.03
C ILE A 271 2.43 -17.57 -2.60
N VAL A 272 3.34 -16.99 -1.85
CA VAL A 272 3.09 -16.45 -0.51
C VAL A 272 3.22 -14.92 -0.53
N GLY A 273 2.34 -14.26 0.19
CA GLY A 273 2.33 -12.79 0.25
C GLY A 273 1.93 -12.12 -1.08
N PRO A 274 2.14 -10.81 -1.19
CA PRO A 274 1.87 -10.04 -2.39
C PRO A 274 2.95 -10.23 -3.45
N ALA A 275 2.56 -10.05 -4.72
CA ALA A 275 3.53 -9.75 -5.77
C ALA A 275 4.08 -8.33 -5.60
N ALA A 276 5.24 -8.06 -6.19
CA ALA A 276 5.79 -6.70 -6.35
C ALA A 276 6.12 -6.44 -7.82
N VAL A 277 6.02 -5.19 -8.26
CA VAL A 277 6.39 -4.79 -9.61
C VAL A 277 7.59 -3.86 -9.57
N SER A 278 8.58 -4.09 -10.45
CA SER A 278 9.77 -3.23 -10.58
C SER A 278 9.38 -1.79 -10.93
N ALA A 279 10.23 -0.82 -10.58
CA ALA A 279 9.96 0.59 -10.80
C ALA A 279 9.78 0.96 -12.29
N ASP A 280 10.43 0.21 -13.20
CA ASP A 280 10.29 0.37 -14.65
C ASP A 280 9.07 -0.39 -15.21
N GLY A 281 8.31 -1.08 -14.35
CA GLY A 281 7.14 -1.88 -14.73
C GLY A 281 7.44 -3.12 -15.59
N GLN A 282 8.71 -3.50 -15.79
CA GLN A 282 9.07 -4.59 -16.70
C GLN A 282 9.07 -5.98 -16.04
N THR A 283 9.20 -6.02 -14.72
CA THR A 283 9.35 -7.27 -13.97
C THR A 283 8.35 -7.37 -12.84
N VAL A 284 7.70 -8.52 -12.71
CA VAL A 284 6.87 -8.87 -11.56
C VAL A 284 7.60 -9.92 -10.75
N TYR A 285 7.78 -9.66 -9.46
CA TYR A 285 8.40 -10.58 -8.53
C TYR A 285 7.35 -11.26 -7.66
N ALA A 286 7.51 -12.56 -7.47
CA ALA A 286 6.66 -13.36 -6.60
C ALA A 286 7.50 -14.34 -5.80
N PHE A 287 7.10 -14.59 -4.55
CA PHE A 287 7.77 -15.55 -3.68
C PHE A 287 6.97 -16.85 -3.63
N SER A 288 7.60 -17.96 -4.03
CA SER A 288 6.98 -19.29 -4.03
C SER A 288 6.98 -19.91 -2.62
N ARG A 289 5.98 -20.74 -2.31
CA ARG A 289 5.96 -21.60 -1.11
C ARG A 289 7.13 -22.58 -1.05
N LEU A 290 7.78 -22.83 -2.19
CA LEU A 290 8.96 -23.69 -2.27
C LEU A 290 10.27 -22.94 -2.03
N GLY A 291 10.22 -21.72 -1.46
CA GLY A 291 11.40 -20.93 -1.15
C GLY A 291 12.09 -20.31 -2.36
N LYS A 292 11.37 -20.13 -3.46
CA LYS A 292 11.94 -19.55 -4.69
C LYS A 292 11.40 -18.16 -4.93
N LEU A 293 12.31 -17.23 -5.19
CA LEU A 293 11.96 -15.94 -5.77
C LEU A 293 11.87 -16.10 -7.28
N VAL A 294 10.73 -15.76 -7.86
CA VAL A 294 10.45 -15.85 -9.29
C VAL A 294 10.28 -14.46 -9.85
N ALA A 295 10.99 -14.16 -10.93
CA ALA A 295 10.78 -12.95 -11.72
C ALA A 295 10.05 -13.31 -13.02
N LEU A 296 9.00 -12.57 -13.32
CA LEU A 296 8.17 -12.74 -14.50
C LEU A 296 8.25 -11.49 -15.38
N HIS A 297 8.17 -11.67 -16.70
CA HIS A 297 7.92 -10.56 -17.60
C HIS A 297 6.55 -9.95 -17.32
N ALA A 298 6.50 -8.67 -17.00
CA ALA A 298 5.25 -7.96 -16.71
C ALA A 298 4.29 -7.92 -17.92
N GLN A 299 4.80 -8.10 -19.14
CA GLN A 299 4.03 -8.06 -20.37
C GLN A 299 3.17 -9.32 -20.55
N ASP A 300 3.73 -10.52 -20.35
CA ASP A 300 3.11 -11.79 -20.72
C ASP A 300 3.17 -12.89 -19.63
N GLY A 301 3.74 -12.58 -18.45
CA GLY A 301 3.82 -13.52 -17.32
C GLY A 301 4.84 -14.64 -17.47
N LYS A 302 5.63 -14.67 -18.56
CA LYS A 302 6.69 -15.68 -18.72
C LYS A 302 7.80 -15.48 -17.70
N THR A 303 8.34 -16.58 -17.18
CA THR A 303 9.46 -16.54 -16.24
C THR A 303 10.70 -15.93 -16.90
N LYS A 304 11.25 -14.89 -16.31
CA LYS A 304 12.56 -14.32 -16.65
C LYS A 304 13.68 -15.14 -16.01
N TRP A 305 13.58 -15.33 -14.71
CA TRP A 305 14.51 -16.10 -13.92
C TRP A 305 13.86 -16.59 -12.61
N THR A 306 14.54 -17.54 -11.97
CA THR A 306 14.19 -18.04 -10.64
C THR A 306 15.46 -18.09 -9.80
N TYR A 307 15.36 -17.63 -8.54
CA TYR A 307 16.42 -17.71 -7.55
C TYR A 307 15.99 -18.62 -6.39
N ASP A 308 16.79 -19.61 -6.04
CA ASP A 308 16.54 -20.48 -4.91
C ASP A 308 17.00 -19.80 -3.62
N TYR A 309 16.06 -19.33 -2.82
CA TYR A 309 16.32 -18.69 -1.55
C TYR A 309 16.50 -19.70 -0.41
N GLY A 310 15.95 -20.90 -0.56
CA GLY A 310 16.09 -22.01 0.36
C GLY A 310 15.20 -21.98 1.61
N ASP A 311 14.47 -20.87 1.82
CA ASP A 311 13.54 -20.73 2.95
C ASP A 311 12.14 -20.39 2.43
N PRO A 312 11.11 -21.25 2.72
CA PRO A 312 9.75 -21.02 2.28
C PRO A 312 9.02 -19.90 3.06
N GLY A 313 9.72 -18.97 3.70
CA GLY A 313 9.19 -17.94 4.57
C GLY A 313 8.00 -17.18 4.00
N PHE A 314 7.21 -16.56 4.87
CA PHE A 314 6.17 -15.58 4.48
C PHE A 314 6.85 -14.30 4.04
N ALA A 315 7.50 -14.36 2.89
CA ALA A 315 8.33 -13.27 2.42
C ALA A 315 7.58 -12.41 1.40
N THR A 316 7.78 -11.14 1.53
CA THR A 316 7.74 -10.20 0.43
C THR A 316 9.18 -9.80 0.10
N LEU A 317 9.35 -8.88 -0.81
CA LEU A 317 10.67 -8.37 -1.12
C LEU A 317 10.67 -6.85 -1.07
N THR A 318 11.86 -6.29 -0.91
CA THR A 318 12.08 -4.90 -1.28
C THR A 318 12.84 -4.84 -2.58
N ALA A 319 12.47 -3.91 -3.47
CA ALA A 319 13.11 -3.72 -4.76
C ALA A 319 13.35 -2.24 -5.03
N THR A 320 14.58 -1.90 -5.41
CA THR A 320 14.96 -0.54 -5.80
C THR A 320 14.77 -0.31 -7.30
N PRO A 321 14.70 0.95 -7.76
CA PRO A 321 14.68 1.28 -9.19
C PRO A 321 15.89 0.77 -9.98
N ASP A 322 17.05 0.59 -9.34
CA ASP A 322 18.27 0.08 -9.95
C ASP A 322 18.43 -1.46 -9.86
N GLY A 323 17.35 -2.17 -9.48
CA GLY A 323 17.29 -3.63 -9.51
C GLY A 323 17.95 -4.34 -8.33
N LYS A 324 18.21 -3.66 -7.21
CA LYS A 324 18.59 -4.31 -5.95
C LYS A 324 17.36 -4.89 -5.27
N ILE A 325 17.50 -6.10 -4.74
CA ILE A 325 16.39 -6.84 -4.14
C ILE A 325 16.84 -7.39 -2.79
N ILE A 326 16.03 -7.20 -1.75
CA ILE A 326 16.17 -7.92 -0.49
C ILE A 326 14.90 -8.74 -0.26
N PRO A 327 14.94 -10.07 -0.50
CA PRO A 327 13.88 -10.96 -0.07
C PRO A 327 13.97 -11.13 1.44
N THR A 328 12.94 -10.72 2.18
CA THR A 328 12.88 -10.87 3.64
C THR A 328 11.47 -11.20 4.12
N GLY A 329 11.41 -11.80 5.28
CA GLY A 329 10.17 -12.10 5.97
C GLY A 329 10.37 -12.10 7.48
N PRO A 330 9.27 -12.18 8.25
CA PRO A 330 9.29 -12.06 9.71
C PRO A 330 9.73 -13.35 10.42
N LEU A 331 9.96 -14.45 9.72
CA LEU A 331 10.16 -15.76 10.34
C LEU A 331 11.63 -16.12 10.61
N GLY A 332 12.54 -15.18 10.39
CA GLY A 332 13.95 -15.39 10.67
C GLY A 332 14.67 -16.12 9.55
N GLY A 333 15.47 -15.44 8.79
CA GLY A 333 16.33 -15.95 7.74
C GLY A 333 17.51 -15.02 7.62
N PRO A 334 18.53 -15.38 6.82
CA PRO A 334 19.64 -14.48 6.55
C PRO A 334 19.16 -13.24 5.80
N LEU A 335 19.81 -12.12 6.05
CA LEU A 335 19.60 -10.93 5.25
C LEU A 335 20.49 -11.03 4.00
N ARG A 336 19.90 -11.04 2.82
CA ARG A 336 20.61 -11.17 1.53
C ARG A 336 20.25 -10.03 0.60
N MET A 337 21.25 -9.50 -0.10
CA MET A 337 21.07 -8.59 -1.21
C MET A 337 21.27 -9.33 -2.52
N LEU A 338 20.30 -9.22 -3.40
CA LEU A 338 20.36 -9.70 -4.77
C LEU A 338 20.38 -8.50 -5.72
N ALA A 339 20.92 -8.71 -6.92
CA ALA A 339 20.78 -7.80 -8.04
C ALA A 339 20.04 -8.51 -9.18
N ASP A 340 18.99 -7.90 -9.70
CA ASP A 340 18.35 -8.34 -10.95
C ASP A 340 19.26 -7.93 -12.13
N ARG A 341 19.77 -8.92 -12.87
CA ARG A 341 20.63 -8.73 -14.06
C ARG A 341 19.84 -8.89 -15.36
N GLY A 342 18.51 -8.97 -15.28
CA GLY A 342 17.61 -9.14 -16.41
C GLY A 342 17.30 -10.60 -16.70
N ASP A 343 18.28 -11.47 -16.83
CA ASP A 343 18.16 -12.90 -17.10
C ASP A 343 18.42 -13.82 -15.88
N LYS A 344 18.92 -13.23 -14.79
CA LYS A 344 19.21 -13.92 -13.53
C LYS A 344 19.20 -12.96 -12.35
N ALA A 345 18.99 -13.50 -11.15
CA ALA A 345 19.35 -12.81 -9.91
C ALA A 345 20.76 -13.23 -9.49
N GLU A 346 21.55 -12.26 -9.05
CA GLU A 346 22.90 -12.45 -8.55
C GLU A 346 23.00 -12.02 -7.11
N GLN A 347 23.51 -12.89 -6.21
CA GLN A 347 23.73 -12.53 -4.82
C GLN A 347 24.90 -11.56 -4.71
N VAL A 348 24.64 -10.36 -4.18
CA VAL A 348 25.66 -9.33 -3.95
C VAL A 348 26.38 -9.59 -2.63
N TRP A 349 25.62 -9.81 -1.56
CA TRP A 349 26.13 -10.18 -0.24
C TRP A 349 25.09 -10.99 0.55
N SER A 350 25.55 -11.64 1.63
CA SER A 350 24.70 -12.34 2.60
C SER A 350 25.21 -12.07 4.02
N ARG A 351 24.27 -11.91 4.96
CA ARG A 351 24.47 -11.77 6.39
C ARG A 351 23.75 -12.93 7.08
N ASP A 352 24.43 -14.08 7.12
CA ASP A 352 23.90 -15.31 7.72
C ASP A 352 23.90 -15.25 9.25
N ASP A 353 24.63 -14.28 9.83
CA ASP A 353 24.64 -13.96 11.26
C ASP A 353 23.38 -13.21 11.73
N LEU A 354 22.63 -12.61 10.83
CA LEU A 354 21.41 -11.86 11.15
C LEU A 354 20.17 -12.76 11.05
N LYS A 355 19.31 -12.66 12.05
CA LYS A 355 17.98 -13.30 12.06
C LYS A 355 16.94 -12.20 11.87
N THR A 356 16.46 -12.04 10.63
CA THR A 356 15.44 -11.03 10.32
C THR A 356 14.12 -11.35 11.01
N ALA A 357 13.46 -10.33 11.51
CA ALA A 357 12.16 -10.40 12.17
C ALA A 357 11.18 -9.37 11.58
N SER A 358 11.40 -8.96 10.34
CA SER A 358 10.64 -7.92 9.66
C SER A 358 10.73 -8.06 8.14
N LEU A 359 9.80 -7.41 7.44
CA LEU A 359 10.02 -6.98 6.06
C LEU A 359 11.04 -5.85 6.08
N SER A 360 12.01 -5.88 5.15
CA SER A 360 13.02 -4.83 5.04
C SER A 360 12.53 -3.69 4.14
N THR A 361 13.11 -2.51 4.34
CA THR A 361 12.89 -1.33 3.50
C THR A 361 14.24 -0.83 2.99
N LEU A 362 14.37 -0.69 1.66
CA LEU A 362 15.51 -0.02 1.04
C LEU A 362 15.21 1.47 0.88
N THR A 363 16.23 2.29 1.05
CA THR A 363 16.15 3.74 0.89
C THR A 363 16.96 4.20 -0.32
N ASN A 364 16.61 5.37 -0.82
CA ASN A 364 17.33 6.00 -1.93
C ASN A 364 18.78 6.38 -1.55
N SER A 365 19.07 6.55 -0.25
CA SER A 365 20.43 6.77 0.26
C SER A 365 21.33 5.53 0.21
N GLY A 366 20.83 4.39 -0.26
CA GLY A 366 21.61 3.17 -0.38
C GLY A 366 21.77 2.40 0.94
N THR A 367 20.78 2.53 1.83
CA THR A 367 20.72 1.76 3.07
C THR A 367 19.48 0.86 3.11
N ALA A 368 19.58 -0.23 3.84
CA ALA A 368 18.48 -1.11 4.15
C ALA A 368 18.13 -1.02 5.62
N TRP A 369 16.84 -0.86 5.92
CA TRP A 369 16.30 -0.88 7.26
C TRP A 369 15.51 -2.16 7.47
N THR A 370 15.81 -2.87 8.53
CA THR A 370 15.13 -4.11 8.91
C THR A 370 15.08 -4.24 10.43
N VAL A 371 14.23 -5.12 10.92
CA VAL A 371 14.27 -5.50 12.34
C VAL A 371 14.89 -6.89 12.46
N VAL A 372 15.81 -7.01 13.38
CA VAL A 372 16.54 -8.26 13.66
C VAL A 372 16.32 -8.71 15.10
N ARG A 373 16.38 -10.01 15.30
CA ARG A 373 16.36 -10.64 16.59
C ARG A 373 17.78 -10.68 17.17
N GLN A 374 17.93 -10.15 18.36
CA GLN A 374 19.18 -10.18 19.13
C GLN A 374 19.38 -11.51 19.84
N ALA A 375 20.57 -11.72 20.41
CA ALA A 375 20.91 -12.94 21.15
C ALA A 375 20.04 -13.19 22.40
N ASP A 376 19.53 -12.12 23.01
CA ASP A 376 18.62 -12.14 24.17
C ASP A 376 17.14 -12.22 23.77
N ASP A 377 16.85 -12.53 22.51
CA ASP A 377 15.51 -12.61 21.90
C ASP A 377 14.75 -11.27 21.81
N ASN A 378 15.37 -10.16 22.19
CA ASN A 378 14.81 -8.83 21.96
C ASN A 378 14.97 -8.41 20.49
N LEU A 379 14.13 -7.46 20.05
CA LEU A 379 14.19 -6.93 18.71
C LEU A 379 14.96 -5.60 18.67
N ALA A 380 15.65 -5.38 17.55
CA ALA A 380 16.31 -4.11 17.27
C ALA A 380 16.08 -3.70 15.80
N LEU A 381 15.82 -2.42 15.58
CA LEU A 381 15.84 -1.81 14.25
C LEU A 381 17.30 -1.65 13.84
N MET A 382 17.65 -2.16 12.67
CA MET A 382 19.02 -2.16 12.17
C MET A 382 19.09 -1.46 10.82
N GLU A 383 20.09 -0.61 10.66
CA GLU A 383 20.49 -0.05 9.38
C GLU A 383 21.70 -0.80 8.83
N VAL A 384 21.62 -1.19 7.57
CA VAL A 384 22.64 -1.96 6.87
C VAL A 384 22.97 -1.27 5.56
N SER A 385 24.25 -1.18 5.22
CA SER A 385 24.69 -0.69 3.91
C SER A 385 24.19 -1.61 2.80
N ALA A 386 23.50 -1.05 1.82
CA ALA A 386 23.03 -1.81 0.65
C ALA A 386 24.17 -2.25 -0.27
N THR A 387 25.37 -1.67 -0.13
CA THR A 387 26.53 -1.96 -0.97
C THR A 387 27.26 -3.23 -0.53
N ASP A 388 27.49 -3.38 0.78
CA ASP A 388 28.37 -4.43 1.31
C ASP A 388 27.78 -5.20 2.53
N GLY A 389 26.55 -4.86 2.92
CA GLY A 389 25.85 -5.53 4.02
C GLY A 389 26.37 -5.17 5.42
N LYS A 390 27.27 -4.20 5.57
CA LYS A 390 27.76 -3.79 6.91
C LYS A 390 26.66 -3.14 7.72
N THR A 391 26.61 -3.49 9.01
CA THR A 391 25.75 -2.80 9.98
C THR A 391 26.28 -1.38 10.21
N LEU A 392 25.42 -0.39 9.97
CA LEU A 392 25.70 1.03 10.19
C LEU A 392 25.21 1.48 11.57
N ARG A 393 23.98 1.08 11.93
CA ARG A 393 23.36 1.41 13.22
C ARG A 393 22.49 0.26 13.72
N THR A 394 22.34 0.20 15.06
CA THR A 394 21.40 -0.69 15.72
C THR A 394 20.68 0.09 16.80
N LEU A 395 19.37 0.17 16.73
CA LEU A 395 18.50 0.90 17.63
C LEU A 395 17.57 -0.10 18.34
N PRO A 396 17.59 -0.20 19.67
CA PRO A 396 16.77 -1.17 20.39
C PRO A 396 15.28 -0.83 20.24
N LEU A 397 14.44 -1.87 20.20
CA LEU A 397 13.00 -1.78 20.40
C LEU A 397 12.70 -2.29 21.81
N PRO A 398 12.57 -1.41 22.83
CA PRO A 398 12.42 -1.83 24.22
C PRO A 398 11.20 -2.76 24.41
N ASP A 399 11.42 -3.91 25.06
CA ASP A 399 10.42 -4.95 25.33
C ASP A 399 9.76 -5.58 24.08
N ALA A 400 10.32 -5.37 22.88
CA ALA A 400 9.80 -6.00 21.67
C ALA A 400 10.34 -7.42 21.54
N LYS A 401 9.41 -8.35 21.28
CA LYS A 401 9.69 -9.76 20.99
C LYS A 401 8.85 -10.23 19.80
N GLY A 402 9.15 -11.43 19.33
CA GLY A 402 8.42 -12.01 18.19
C GLY A 402 8.90 -11.44 16.87
N PHE A 403 8.04 -10.75 16.15
CA PHE A 403 8.34 -10.15 14.84
C PHE A 403 7.61 -8.83 14.64
N THR A 404 7.97 -8.12 13.57
CA THR A 404 7.34 -6.87 13.16
C THR A 404 6.78 -7.01 11.75
N THR A 405 5.86 -6.13 11.40
CA THR A 405 5.14 -6.18 10.11
C THR A 405 5.84 -5.40 8.99
N GLY A 406 6.92 -4.71 9.28
CA GLY A 406 7.70 -3.93 8.31
C GLY A 406 8.26 -2.65 8.93
N VAL A 407 9.02 -1.94 8.13
CA VAL A 407 9.64 -0.65 8.46
C VAL A 407 9.07 0.40 7.53
N ALA A 408 8.25 1.31 8.06
CA ALA A 408 7.64 2.39 7.29
C ALA A 408 8.45 3.68 7.44
N VAL A 409 8.72 4.37 6.33
CA VAL A 409 9.50 5.62 6.30
C VAL A 409 8.60 6.79 5.96
N SER A 410 8.57 7.83 6.80
CA SER A 410 7.78 9.05 6.57
C SER A 410 8.42 9.95 5.50
N PRO A 411 7.71 10.98 4.99
CA PRO A 411 8.28 11.97 4.07
C PRO A 411 9.46 12.75 4.67
N LYS A 412 9.59 12.76 6.01
CA LYS A 412 10.67 13.42 6.74
C LYS A 412 11.80 12.48 7.15
N GLY A 413 11.78 11.23 6.68
CA GLY A 413 12.76 10.22 7.04
C GLY A 413 12.57 9.58 8.42
N GLN A 414 11.49 9.89 9.12
CA GLN A 414 11.14 9.22 10.38
C GLN A 414 10.75 7.77 10.11
N ILE A 415 10.96 6.90 11.08
CA ILE A 415 10.65 5.47 10.95
C ILE A 415 9.55 5.06 11.94
N ALA A 416 8.56 4.33 11.42
CA ALA A 416 7.54 3.67 12.22
C ALA A 416 7.63 2.14 12.06
N VAL A 417 7.56 1.42 13.19
CA VAL A 417 7.59 -0.04 13.23
C VAL A 417 6.43 -0.55 14.09
N GLY A 418 5.60 -1.40 13.53
CA GLY A 418 4.53 -2.12 14.24
C GLY A 418 4.96 -3.53 14.61
N THR A 419 4.80 -3.93 15.89
CA THR A 419 5.14 -5.28 16.34
C THR A 419 3.92 -6.18 16.44
N HIS A 420 4.10 -7.46 16.19
CA HIS A 420 3.02 -8.44 16.35
C HIS A 420 2.46 -8.51 17.78
N ILE A 421 3.26 -8.14 18.80
CA ILE A 421 2.78 -8.06 20.17
C ILE A 421 1.94 -6.82 20.49
N GLY A 422 1.67 -5.96 19.51
CA GLY A 422 0.78 -4.82 19.67
C GLY A 422 1.43 -3.55 20.21
N LYS A 423 2.65 -3.23 19.77
CA LYS A 423 3.32 -1.96 20.07
C LYS A 423 3.75 -1.28 18.76
N VAL A 424 3.61 0.02 18.70
CA VAL A 424 4.19 0.89 17.67
C VAL A 424 5.41 1.59 18.26
N TYR A 425 6.51 1.58 17.51
CA TYR A 425 7.75 2.32 17.80
C TYR A 425 7.93 3.37 16.73
N PHE A 426 8.23 4.58 17.13
CA PHE A 426 8.46 5.70 16.24
C PHE A 426 9.81 6.33 16.52
N PHE A 427 10.60 6.49 15.48
CA PHE A 427 11.94 7.05 15.53
C PHE A 427 11.98 8.37 14.78
N ASP A 428 12.64 9.35 15.34
CA ASP A 428 12.83 10.68 14.76
C ASP A 428 14.27 11.15 14.94
N SER A 429 14.65 12.22 14.26
CA SER A 429 15.90 12.92 14.55
C SER A 429 15.92 13.37 16.01
N LYS A 430 17.05 13.21 16.70
CA LYS A 430 17.22 13.69 18.08
C LYS A 430 16.91 15.18 18.21
N ALA A 431 17.18 15.95 17.17
CA ALA A 431 16.91 17.38 17.12
C ALA A 431 15.40 17.72 17.16
N GLU A 432 14.52 16.79 16.79
CA GLU A 432 13.06 16.96 16.74
C GLU A 432 12.33 16.34 17.95
N ILE A 433 13.00 15.44 18.70
CA ILE A 433 12.39 14.77 19.85
C ILE A 433 12.14 15.77 20.99
N GLY A 434 10.87 15.88 21.42
CA GLY A 434 10.45 16.74 22.53
C GLY A 434 10.10 18.18 22.16
N LYS A 435 10.05 18.50 20.85
CA LYS A 435 9.59 19.82 20.38
C LYS A 435 8.09 19.94 20.27
#